data_bcc43952611617959a4ddc0e6f98e330
#
_entry.id   bcc43952611617959a4ddc0e6f98e330
#
_cell.length_a   1.000
_cell.length_b   1.000
_cell.length_c   1.000
_cell.angle_alpha   90.00
_cell.angle_beta   90.00
_cell.angle_gamma   90.00
#
_symmetry.space_group_name_H-M   'P 1'
#
loop_
_entity.id
_entity.type
_entity.pdbx_description
1 polymer ?
#
loop_
_entity_poly.entity_id
_entity_poly.type
_entity_poly.pdbx_seq_one_letter_code
_entity_poly.pdbx_strand_id
1 'polypeptide(L)'
;MDIGIEGLIIIFISIFGVYYVYNYYSENGLIKVKSKIDNEEYTVQIRDDSAEAADLIAKIRQKLVILMEHLQKSFSSNDIRIEMLKKNFRPDRLKEGIDTPGYTSYSVNKGEQIILCLRNNDKLVDINTMLFVVLHEFAHLATVSIGHTEEFWDNFRWIFEESINIGIYVKQDFKTNSVEYCGMSITSTPLDQ
;
A
#
# COMPACT_ATOMS: atom_id res chain seq x y z
N MET A 1 38.40 -39.46 4.46
CA MET A 1 37.74 -39.19 3.15
C MET A 1 38.24 -37.82 2.71
N ASP A 2 39.23 -37.80 1.82
CA ASP A 2 39.81 -36.53 1.37
C ASP A 2 38.87 -35.89 0.33
N ILE A 3 38.38 -34.72 0.66
CA ILE A 3 37.62 -33.94 -0.28
C ILE A 3 38.56 -33.42 -1.35
N GLY A 4 38.49 -33.93 -2.55
CA GLY A 4 39.32 -33.45 -3.67
C GLY A 4 39.06 -31.98 -4.01
N ILE A 5 39.97 -31.34 -4.76
CA ILE A 5 39.87 -29.92 -5.18
C ILE A 5 38.52 -29.60 -5.81
N GLU A 6 37.92 -30.51 -6.57
CA GLU A 6 36.59 -30.36 -7.19
C GLU A 6 35.48 -30.22 -6.13
N GLY A 7 35.54 -31.02 -5.06
CA GLY A 7 34.59 -30.93 -3.96
C GLY A 7 34.69 -29.61 -3.19
N LEU A 8 35.91 -29.08 -3.00
CA LEU A 8 36.13 -27.77 -2.38
C LEU A 8 35.56 -26.63 -3.25
N ILE A 9 35.73 -26.69 -4.57
CA ILE A 9 35.18 -25.71 -5.52
C ILE A 9 33.64 -25.71 -5.47
N ILE A 10 33.00 -26.87 -5.46
CA ILE A 10 31.53 -27.00 -5.37
C ILE A 10 31.02 -26.38 -4.05
N ILE A 11 31.68 -26.68 -2.92
CA ILE A 11 31.32 -26.11 -1.62
C ILE A 11 31.45 -24.58 -1.65
N PHE A 12 32.51 -24.06 -2.22
CA PHE A 12 32.74 -22.61 -2.30
C PHE A 12 31.70 -21.90 -3.15
N ILE A 13 31.34 -22.47 -4.32
CA ILE A 13 30.29 -21.94 -5.20
C ILE A 13 28.93 -21.98 -4.49
N SER A 14 28.64 -23.05 -3.75
CA SER A 14 27.38 -23.18 -3.01
C SER A 14 27.28 -22.15 -1.90
N ILE A 15 28.34 -21.95 -1.11
CA ILE A 15 28.39 -20.93 -0.04
C ILE A 15 28.25 -19.53 -0.63
N PHE A 16 28.95 -19.24 -1.73
CA PHE A 16 28.89 -17.94 -2.39
C PHE A 16 27.50 -17.69 -3.00
N GLY A 17 26.88 -18.71 -3.59
CA GLY A 17 25.51 -18.65 -4.10
C GLY A 17 24.48 -18.36 -3.00
N VAL A 18 24.57 -19.08 -1.87
CA VAL A 18 23.69 -18.83 -0.69
C VAL A 18 23.93 -17.45 -0.12
N TYR A 19 25.20 -17.01 0.01
CA TYR A 19 25.54 -15.67 0.46
C TYR A 19 25.01 -14.57 -0.46
N TYR A 20 25.13 -14.76 -1.78
CA TYR A 20 24.60 -13.81 -2.78
C TYR A 20 23.07 -13.70 -2.73
N VAL A 21 22.40 -14.85 -2.63
CA VAL A 21 20.93 -14.91 -2.49
C VAL A 21 20.49 -14.26 -1.18
N TYR A 22 21.15 -14.57 -0.08
CA TYR A 22 20.89 -13.96 1.22
C TYR A 22 21.07 -12.44 1.19
N ASN A 23 22.17 -11.93 0.63
CA ASN A 23 22.40 -10.50 0.51
C ASN A 23 21.40 -9.82 -0.42
N TYR A 24 21.04 -10.46 -1.55
CA TYR A 24 20.04 -9.93 -2.47
C TYR A 24 18.68 -9.73 -1.76
N TYR A 25 18.23 -10.70 -0.98
CA TYR A 25 17.00 -10.56 -0.20
C TYR A 25 17.15 -9.61 1.00
N SER A 26 18.30 -9.61 1.65
CA SER A 26 18.62 -8.71 2.78
C SER A 26 18.74 -7.25 2.33
N GLU A 27 19.35 -6.97 1.17
CA GLU A 27 19.47 -5.60 0.66
C GLU A 27 18.13 -5.03 0.19
N ASN A 28 17.21 -5.87 -0.28
CA ASN A 28 15.88 -5.42 -0.67
C ASN A 28 14.89 -5.36 0.50
N GLY A 29 15.19 -5.98 1.65
CA GLY A 29 14.37 -5.92 2.87
C GLY A 29 12.92 -6.39 2.72
N LEU A 30 12.56 -7.01 1.60
CA LEU A 30 11.19 -7.40 1.25
C LEU A 30 11.06 -8.90 0.99
N ILE A 31 9.93 -9.48 1.38
CA ILE A 31 9.56 -10.89 1.17
C ILE A 31 8.10 -10.99 0.71
N LYS A 32 7.77 -12.05 -0.02
CA LYS A 32 6.38 -12.40 -0.31
C LYS A 32 5.81 -13.26 0.79
N VAL A 33 4.69 -12.84 1.34
CA VAL A 33 3.98 -13.53 2.43
C VAL A 33 2.53 -13.73 2.02
N LYS A 34 2.04 -14.95 2.21
CA LYS A 34 0.66 -15.31 1.93
C LYS A 34 -0.24 -14.85 3.08
N SER A 35 -1.25 -14.03 2.76
CA SER A 35 -2.24 -13.58 3.73
C SER A 35 -3.24 -14.69 4.09
N LYS A 36 -3.65 -14.74 5.35
CA LYS A 36 -4.72 -15.62 5.85
C LYS A 36 -6.13 -15.09 5.51
N ILE A 37 -6.24 -13.82 5.10
CA ILE A 37 -7.51 -13.13 4.83
C ILE A 37 -8.09 -13.53 3.48
N ASP A 38 -7.25 -13.58 2.43
CA ASP A 38 -7.69 -13.85 1.05
C ASP A 38 -6.85 -14.91 0.32
N ASN A 39 -5.85 -15.48 0.98
CA ASN A 39 -4.89 -16.44 0.45
C ASN A 39 -4.01 -15.92 -0.72
N GLU A 40 -3.97 -14.61 -0.94
CA GLU A 40 -3.08 -13.98 -1.92
C GLU A 40 -1.69 -13.68 -1.30
N GLU A 41 -0.68 -13.52 -2.17
CA GLU A 41 0.67 -13.16 -1.76
C GLU A 41 0.90 -11.66 -1.84
N TYR A 42 1.43 -11.09 -0.75
CA TYR A 42 1.80 -9.68 -0.66
C TYR A 42 3.28 -9.51 -0.39
N THR A 43 3.88 -8.52 -1.03
CA THR A 43 5.26 -8.13 -0.76
C THR A 43 5.28 -7.21 0.46
N VAL A 44 5.99 -7.63 1.51
CA VAL A 44 6.10 -6.92 2.80
C VAL A 44 7.54 -6.90 3.29
N GLN A 45 7.86 -6.05 4.24
CA GLN A 45 9.18 -6.03 4.88
C GLN A 45 9.43 -7.33 5.66
N ILE A 46 10.71 -7.75 5.68
CA ILE A 46 11.18 -8.89 6.47
C ILE A 46 11.22 -8.47 7.94
N ARG A 47 10.15 -8.76 8.69
CA ARG A 47 9.98 -8.45 10.11
C ARG A 47 9.22 -9.58 10.80
N ASP A 48 9.23 -9.58 12.14
CA ASP A 48 8.51 -10.60 12.93
C ASP A 48 7.00 -10.58 12.68
N ASP A 49 6.44 -9.41 12.29
CA ASP A 49 5.03 -9.17 11.99
C ASP A 49 4.71 -9.15 10.48
N SER A 50 5.55 -9.79 9.64
CA SER A 50 5.32 -9.83 8.18
C SER A 50 4.00 -10.49 7.80
N ALA A 51 3.50 -11.45 8.57
CA ALA A 51 2.22 -12.08 8.35
C ALA A 51 1.05 -11.12 8.61
N GLU A 52 1.12 -10.34 9.67
CA GLU A 52 0.14 -9.30 10.03
C GLU A 52 0.16 -8.16 9.02
N ALA A 53 1.34 -7.80 8.49
CA ALA A 53 1.49 -6.81 7.42
C ALA A 53 0.80 -7.26 6.12
N ALA A 54 0.98 -8.53 5.72
CA ALA A 54 0.29 -9.12 4.57
C ALA A 54 -1.23 -9.13 4.78
N ASP A 55 -1.70 -9.49 5.98
CA ASP A 55 -3.11 -9.47 6.34
C ASP A 55 -3.70 -8.05 6.35
N LEU A 56 -2.91 -7.05 6.74
CA LEU A 56 -3.33 -5.63 6.68
C LEU A 56 -3.52 -5.18 5.24
N ILE A 57 -2.58 -5.49 4.32
CA ILE A 57 -2.73 -5.18 2.89
C ILE A 57 -3.95 -5.88 2.31
N ALA A 58 -4.18 -7.15 2.64
CA ALA A 58 -5.33 -7.90 2.19
C ALA A 58 -6.66 -7.25 2.59
N LYS A 59 -6.78 -6.80 3.85
CA LYS A 59 -7.96 -6.05 4.33
C LYS A 59 -8.16 -4.73 3.60
N ILE A 60 -7.08 -3.98 3.36
CA ILE A 60 -7.12 -2.73 2.59
C ILE A 60 -7.61 -3.02 1.16
N ARG A 61 -7.02 -4.02 0.50
CA ARG A 61 -7.41 -4.46 -0.84
C ARG A 61 -8.91 -4.78 -0.92
N GLN A 62 -9.42 -5.59 0.00
CA GLN A 62 -10.85 -5.93 0.04
C GLN A 62 -11.74 -4.69 0.15
N LYS A 63 -11.39 -3.74 1.03
CA LYS A 63 -12.13 -2.50 1.21
C LYS A 63 -12.08 -1.61 -0.04
N LEU A 64 -10.95 -1.51 -0.73
CA LEU A 64 -10.85 -0.78 -2.00
C LEU A 64 -11.66 -1.43 -3.12
N VAL A 65 -11.69 -2.76 -3.19
CA VAL A 65 -12.53 -3.48 -4.18
C VAL A 65 -14.02 -3.21 -3.92
N ILE A 66 -14.47 -3.28 -2.66
CA ILE A 66 -15.85 -2.95 -2.29
C ILE A 66 -16.19 -1.50 -2.64
N LEU A 67 -15.29 -0.55 -2.36
CA LEU A 67 -15.47 0.85 -2.73
C LEU A 67 -15.56 1.01 -4.25
N MET A 68 -14.68 0.39 -5.01
CA MET A 68 -14.70 0.42 -6.47
C MET A 68 -16.01 -0.12 -7.06
N GLU A 69 -16.49 -1.25 -6.54
CA GLU A 69 -17.79 -1.82 -6.95
C GLU A 69 -18.96 -0.89 -6.63
N HIS A 70 -18.95 -0.26 -5.46
CA HIS A 70 -19.96 0.72 -5.06
C HIS A 70 -19.96 1.92 -6.02
N LEU A 71 -18.78 2.52 -6.27
CA LEU A 71 -18.66 3.66 -7.17
C LEU A 71 -19.13 3.35 -8.60
N GLN A 72 -18.78 2.17 -9.11
CA GLN A 72 -19.24 1.72 -10.45
C GLN A 72 -20.74 1.50 -10.54
N LYS A 73 -21.42 1.14 -9.45
CA LYS A 73 -22.88 0.93 -9.40
C LYS A 73 -23.63 2.23 -9.19
N SER A 74 -23.07 3.16 -8.42
CA SER A 74 -23.75 4.39 -7.99
C SER A 74 -23.58 5.55 -8.96
N PHE A 75 -22.53 5.54 -9.79
CA PHE A 75 -22.21 6.64 -10.70
C PHE A 75 -22.19 6.19 -12.16
N SER A 76 -22.41 7.17 -13.06
CA SER A 76 -22.43 6.90 -14.51
C SER A 76 -21.12 6.30 -15.00
N SER A 77 -21.20 5.34 -15.92
CA SER A 77 -20.02 4.80 -16.60
C SER A 77 -19.25 5.84 -17.43
N ASN A 78 -19.90 6.96 -17.78
CA ASN A 78 -19.31 8.08 -18.52
C ASN A 78 -18.73 9.16 -17.59
N ASP A 79 -18.77 8.96 -16.26
CA ASP A 79 -18.07 9.82 -15.31
C ASP A 79 -16.57 9.58 -15.48
N ILE A 80 -15.82 10.63 -15.79
CA ILE A 80 -14.38 10.55 -16.05
C ILE A 80 -13.62 9.94 -14.86
N ARG A 81 -14.09 10.15 -13.63
CA ARG A 81 -13.50 9.58 -12.41
C ARG A 81 -13.62 8.06 -12.40
N ILE A 82 -14.80 7.55 -12.81
CA ILE A 82 -15.06 6.11 -12.91
C ILE A 82 -14.22 5.48 -14.03
N GLU A 83 -14.10 6.16 -15.18
CA GLU A 83 -13.24 5.70 -16.27
C GLU A 83 -11.77 5.62 -15.84
N MET A 84 -11.28 6.66 -15.16
CA MET A 84 -9.91 6.71 -14.66
C MET A 84 -9.65 5.62 -13.62
N LEU A 85 -10.57 5.40 -12.67
CA LEU A 85 -10.46 4.32 -11.68
C LEU A 85 -10.45 2.94 -12.35
N LYS A 86 -11.34 2.67 -13.32
CA LYS A 86 -11.32 1.41 -14.09
C LYS A 86 -10.02 1.18 -14.84
N LYS A 87 -9.45 2.24 -15.39
CA LYS A 87 -8.19 2.18 -16.13
C LYS A 87 -7.01 1.95 -15.21
N ASN A 88 -6.97 2.60 -14.05
CA ASN A 88 -5.78 2.76 -13.22
C ASN A 88 -5.75 1.81 -12.01
N PHE A 89 -6.89 1.46 -11.43
CA PHE A 89 -6.93 0.63 -10.23
C PHE A 89 -6.56 -0.83 -10.52
N ARG A 90 -5.55 -1.31 -9.82
CA ARG A 90 -5.05 -2.69 -9.85
C ARG A 90 -4.94 -3.21 -8.42
N PRO A 91 -5.98 -3.93 -7.93
CA PRO A 91 -6.03 -4.38 -6.54
C PRO A 91 -4.90 -5.37 -6.16
N ASP A 92 -4.27 -6.02 -7.14
CA ASP A 92 -3.13 -6.92 -7.00
C ASP A 92 -1.78 -6.20 -6.91
N ARG A 93 -1.76 -4.87 -7.00
CA ARG A 93 -0.53 -4.05 -7.08
C ARG A 93 -0.21 -3.29 -5.80
N LEU A 94 -0.84 -3.65 -4.69
CA LEU A 94 -0.50 -3.10 -3.37
C LEU A 94 0.67 -3.86 -2.77
N LYS A 95 1.65 -3.12 -2.23
CA LYS A 95 2.79 -3.71 -1.52
C LYS A 95 3.31 -2.76 -0.44
N GLU A 96 4.02 -3.31 0.53
CA GLU A 96 4.77 -2.50 1.48
C GLU A 96 6.03 -1.91 0.84
N GLY A 97 6.33 -0.67 1.18
CA GLY A 97 7.58 0.01 0.82
C GLY A 97 8.70 -0.32 1.79
N ILE A 98 9.93 -0.03 1.37
CA ILE A 98 11.10 -0.01 2.27
C ILE A 98 11.06 1.30 3.04
N ASP A 99 11.48 1.28 4.32
CA ASP A 99 11.62 2.48 5.13
C ASP A 99 12.68 3.40 4.52
N THR A 100 12.22 4.40 3.78
CA THR A 100 13.09 5.42 3.19
C THR A 100 12.74 6.75 3.84
N PRO A 101 13.69 7.43 4.52
CA PRO A 101 13.43 8.72 5.15
C PRO A 101 12.83 9.73 4.17
N GLY A 102 11.71 10.36 4.57
CA GLY A 102 11.01 11.35 3.76
C GLY A 102 10.03 10.79 2.72
N TYR A 103 9.86 9.46 2.66
CA TYR A 103 8.84 8.83 1.82
C TYR A 103 7.72 8.24 2.70
N THR A 104 6.49 8.57 2.33
CA THR A 104 5.26 7.99 2.88
C THR A 104 4.69 6.98 1.88
N SER A 105 3.39 6.70 1.92
CA SER A 105 2.72 5.96 0.85
C SER A 105 2.65 6.80 -0.43
N TYR A 106 2.71 6.13 -1.58
CA TYR A 106 2.62 6.79 -2.89
C TYR A 106 2.17 5.81 -3.98
N SER A 107 1.58 6.35 -5.03
CA SER A 107 1.25 5.61 -6.25
C SER A 107 2.29 5.84 -7.35
N VAL A 108 2.69 4.77 -8.03
CA VAL A 108 3.61 4.81 -9.18
C VAL A 108 2.78 4.84 -10.46
N ASN A 109 3.11 5.75 -11.39
CA ASN A 109 2.52 5.81 -12.72
C ASN A 109 0.97 5.70 -12.70
N LYS A 110 0.31 6.43 -11.79
CA LYS A 110 -1.15 6.40 -11.61
C LYS A 110 -1.72 4.98 -11.42
N GLY A 111 -1.14 4.22 -10.47
CA GLY A 111 -1.69 2.93 -10.04
C GLY A 111 -1.04 1.71 -10.66
N GLU A 112 0.07 1.84 -11.39
CA GLU A 112 0.91 0.70 -11.73
C GLU A 112 1.33 -0.08 -10.49
N GLN A 113 1.62 0.64 -9.40
CA GLN A 113 1.80 0.11 -8.05
C GLN A 113 1.34 1.14 -7.02
N ILE A 114 0.84 0.66 -5.89
CA ILE A 114 0.61 1.47 -4.69
C ILE A 114 1.55 0.94 -3.61
N ILE A 115 2.50 1.78 -3.25
CA ILE A 115 3.51 1.49 -2.23
C ILE A 115 3.02 2.06 -0.91
N LEU A 116 2.92 1.22 0.10
CA LEU A 116 2.38 1.57 1.41
C LEU A 116 3.47 1.63 2.47
N CYS A 117 3.53 2.71 3.21
CA CYS A 117 4.26 2.73 4.47
C CYS A 117 3.33 2.14 5.55
N LEU A 118 3.55 0.89 5.93
CA LEU A 118 2.67 0.18 6.86
C LEU A 118 3.04 0.38 8.33
N ARG A 119 4.20 0.97 8.63
CA ARG A 119 4.74 1.06 9.99
C ARG A 119 5.04 2.47 10.41
N ASN A 120 4.69 2.76 11.64
CA ASN A 120 5.12 3.96 12.35
C ASN A 120 5.89 3.53 13.62
N ASN A 121 7.18 3.91 13.73
CA ASN A 121 8.06 3.48 14.83
C ASN A 121 8.05 1.94 15.02
N ASP A 122 8.29 1.18 13.96
CA ASP A 122 8.33 -0.30 13.91
C ASP A 122 7.00 -1.01 14.25
N LYS A 123 5.90 -0.29 14.43
CA LYS A 123 4.58 -0.87 14.67
C LYS A 123 3.67 -0.66 13.47
N LEU A 124 2.88 -1.67 13.13
CA LEU A 124 1.86 -1.56 12.10
C LEU A 124 0.87 -0.44 12.45
N VAL A 125 0.60 0.39 11.46
CA VAL A 125 -0.41 1.45 11.53
C VAL A 125 -1.81 0.81 11.59
N ASP A 126 -2.72 1.39 12.36
CA ASP A 126 -4.09 0.91 12.40
C ASP A 126 -4.78 1.02 11.02
N ILE A 127 -5.72 0.12 10.77
CA ILE A 127 -6.36 0.00 9.46
C ILE A 127 -7.10 1.26 9.04
N ASN A 128 -7.69 2.01 9.98
CA ASN A 128 -8.48 3.19 9.63
C ASN A 128 -7.57 4.37 9.21
N THR A 129 -6.44 4.55 9.89
CA THR A 129 -5.39 5.49 9.47
C THR A 129 -4.81 5.10 8.11
N MET A 130 -4.51 3.80 7.91
CA MET A 130 -4.06 3.30 6.60
C MET A 130 -5.07 3.57 5.50
N LEU A 131 -6.36 3.37 5.76
CA LEU A 131 -7.42 3.64 4.79
C LEU A 131 -7.48 5.12 4.42
N PHE A 132 -7.30 6.05 5.37
CA PHE A 132 -7.23 7.48 5.05
C PHE A 132 -6.17 7.77 3.98
N VAL A 133 -4.96 7.24 4.19
CA VAL A 133 -3.84 7.43 3.27
C VAL A 133 -4.08 6.73 1.93
N VAL A 134 -4.59 5.50 1.96
CA VAL A 134 -4.88 4.73 0.74
C VAL A 134 -6.00 5.37 -0.08
N LEU A 135 -7.00 5.98 0.56
CA LEU A 135 -8.04 6.75 -0.13
C LEU A 135 -7.47 8.00 -0.82
N HIS A 136 -6.45 8.65 -0.24
CA HIS A 136 -5.69 9.72 -0.89
C HIS A 136 -5.00 9.20 -2.17
N GLU A 137 -4.29 8.07 -2.08
CA GLU A 137 -3.67 7.44 -3.27
C GLU A 137 -4.72 7.01 -4.30
N PHE A 138 -5.86 6.50 -3.85
CA PHE A 138 -6.96 6.12 -4.72
C PHE A 138 -7.57 7.34 -5.45
N ALA A 139 -7.59 8.51 -4.81
CA ALA A 139 -8.00 9.75 -5.44
C ALA A 139 -7.06 10.18 -6.58
N HIS A 140 -5.75 9.94 -6.44
CA HIS A 140 -4.81 10.14 -7.56
C HIS A 140 -5.13 9.26 -8.77
N LEU A 141 -5.65 8.05 -8.55
CA LEU A 141 -6.06 7.16 -9.64
C LEU A 141 -7.31 7.67 -10.37
N ALA A 142 -8.21 8.36 -9.67
CA ALA A 142 -9.44 8.94 -10.23
C ALA A 142 -9.19 10.27 -10.97
N THR A 143 -8.02 10.89 -10.77
CA THR A 143 -7.71 12.27 -11.22
C THR A 143 -6.91 12.25 -12.52
N VAL A 144 -7.29 13.10 -13.48
CA VAL A 144 -6.58 13.24 -14.76
C VAL A 144 -5.30 14.06 -14.59
N SER A 145 -5.37 15.17 -13.86
CA SER A 145 -4.22 16.04 -13.59
C SER A 145 -3.17 15.36 -12.68
N ILE A 146 -1.96 15.93 -12.67
CA ILE A 146 -0.85 15.44 -11.82
C ILE A 146 -0.71 16.37 -10.60
N GLY A 147 -0.45 15.78 -9.43
CA GLY A 147 -0.27 16.51 -8.17
C GLY A 147 -1.60 16.81 -7.47
N HIS A 148 -1.55 17.67 -6.46
CA HIS A 148 -2.68 18.01 -5.61
C HIS A 148 -3.41 19.26 -6.13
N THR A 149 -3.99 19.15 -7.33
CA THR A 149 -4.80 20.19 -7.97
C THR A 149 -6.19 20.29 -7.32
N GLU A 150 -6.98 21.31 -7.72
CA GLU A 150 -8.39 21.41 -7.30
C GLU A 150 -9.18 20.15 -7.69
N GLU A 151 -8.98 19.64 -8.93
CA GLU A 151 -9.56 18.37 -9.39
C GLU A 151 -9.22 17.21 -8.43
N PHE A 152 -7.97 17.12 -7.96
CA PHE A 152 -7.57 16.08 -7.02
C PHE A 152 -8.33 16.22 -5.68
N TRP A 153 -8.42 17.43 -5.12
CA TRP A 153 -9.09 17.64 -3.84
C TRP A 153 -10.59 17.36 -3.92
N ASP A 154 -11.24 17.70 -5.03
CA ASP A 154 -12.65 17.37 -5.27
C ASP A 154 -12.86 15.86 -5.39
N ASN A 155 -12.00 15.17 -6.12
CA ASN A 155 -12.04 13.72 -6.24
C ASN A 155 -11.74 13.02 -4.90
N PHE A 156 -10.78 13.54 -4.12
CA PHE A 156 -10.48 12.99 -2.80
C PHE A 156 -11.65 13.18 -1.84
N ARG A 157 -12.28 14.36 -1.82
CA ARG A 157 -13.47 14.62 -1.01
C ARG A 157 -14.59 13.64 -1.38
N TRP A 158 -14.90 13.50 -2.66
CA TRP A 158 -15.92 12.58 -3.16
C TRP A 158 -15.65 11.13 -2.76
N ILE A 159 -14.46 10.60 -3.00
CA ILE A 159 -14.07 9.22 -2.62
C ILE A 159 -14.17 9.03 -1.10
N PHE A 160 -13.74 10.02 -0.36
CA PHE A 160 -13.75 10.00 1.10
C PHE A 160 -15.17 9.95 1.67
N GLU A 161 -16.08 10.79 1.16
CA GLU A 161 -17.51 10.78 1.50
C GLU A 161 -18.16 9.43 1.18
N GLU A 162 -17.94 8.90 -0.02
CA GLU A 162 -18.49 7.60 -0.41
C GLU A 162 -17.96 6.46 0.46
N SER A 163 -16.68 6.50 0.84
CA SER A 163 -16.09 5.51 1.75
C SER A 163 -16.69 5.53 3.15
N ILE A 164 -17.08 6.71 3.64
CA ILE A 164 -17.80 6.88 4.92
C ILE A 164 -19.23 6.37 4.76
N ASN A 165 -19.93 6.75 3.70
CA ASN A 165 -21.32 6.40 3.43
C ASN A 165 -21.55 4.89 3.44
N ILE A 166 -20.62 4.11 2.90
CA ILE A 166 -20.71 2.64 2.86
C ILE A 166 -19.98 1.94 4.03
N GLY A 167 -19.48 2.69 5.00
CA GLY A 167 -18.88 2.15 6.23
C GLY A 167 -17.50 1.52 6.05
N ILE A 168 -16.79 1.82 4.95
CA ILE A 168 -15.42 1.37 4.73
C ILE A 168 -14.47 2.14 5.64
N TYR A 169 -14.67 3.45 5.77
CA TYR A 169 -13.88 4.35 6.58
C TYR A 169 -14.71 4.93 7.73
N VAL A 170 -14.11 4.99 8.91
CA VAL A 170 -14.69 5.66 10.09
C VAL A 170 -14.08 7.05 10.19
N LYS A 171 -14.93 8.09 10.06
CA LYS A 171 -14.47 9.49 10.12
C LYS A 171 -13.72 9.77 11.42
N GLN A 172 -12.53 10.36 11.31
CA GLN A 172 -11.70 10.81 12.42
C GLN A 172 -11.61 12.34 12.41
N ASP A 173 -11.52 12.92 13.60
CA ASP A 173 -11.27 14.36 13.78
C ASP A 173 -9.76 14.58 13.99
N PHE A 174 -9.03 14.70 12.91
CA PHE A 174 -7.58 14.94 12.95
C PHE A 174 -7.22 16.35 13.41
N LYS A 175 -8.15 17.31 13.36
CA LYS A 175 -7.90 18.67 13.88
C LYS A 175 -7.73 18.66 15.39
N THR A 176 -8.55 17.86 16.07
CA THR A 176 -8.48 17.72 17.53
C THR A 176 -7.48 16.64 17.96
N ASN A 177 -7.37 15.56 17.19
CA ASN A 177 -6.54 14.40 17.49
C ASN A 177 -5.67 14.05 16.25
N SER A 178 -4.58 14.81 16.06
CA SER A 178 -3.63 14.51 14.99
C SER A 178 -3.00 13.13 15.17
N VAL A 179 -2.69 12.48 14.05
CA VAL A 179 -2.09 11.14 14.03
C VAL A 179 -0.77 11.19 13.30
N GLU A 180 0.27 10.66 13.95
CA GLU A 180 1.57 10.48 13.31
C GLU A 180 1.51 9.29 12.36
N TYR A 181 1.99 9.51 11.14
CA TYR A 181 2.03 8.52 10.07
C TYR A 181 3.35 8.64 9.29
N CYS A 182 4.21 7.63 9.43
CA CYS A 182 5.44 7.50 8.62
C CYS A 182 6.26 8.82 8.53
N GLY A 183 6.46 9.47 9.69
CA GLY A 183 7.25 10.69 9.79
C GLY A 183 6.53 11.98 9.38
N MET A 184 5.23 11.93 9.11
CA MET A 184 4.38 13.10 8.93
C MET A 184 3.20 13.08 9.91
N SER A 185 2.61 14.23 10.19
CA SER A 185 1.42 14.35 11.03
C SER A 185 0.18 14.61 10.16
N ILE A 186 -0.84 13.77 10.31
CA ILE A 186 -2.15 13.96 9.68
C ILE A 186 -2.97 14.87 10.60
N THR A 187 -3.31 16.07 10.14
CA THR A 187 -3.96 17.13 10.93
C THR A 187 -5.32 17.56 10.39
N SER A 188 -5.72 17.09 9.22
CA SER A 188 -6.99 17.45 8.58
C SER A 188 -7.46 16.39 7.59
N THR A 189 -8.72 16.48 7.18
CA THR A 189 -9.34 15.65 6.15
C THR A 189 -9.74 16.50 4.93
N PRO A 190 -10.05 15.89 3.77
CA PRO A 190 -10.57 16.64 2.62
C PRO A 190 -11.94 17.29 2.89
N LEU A 191 -12.64 16.92 3.97
CA LEU A 191 -13.91 17.55 4.38
C LEU A 191 -13.71 18.84 5.18
N ASP A 192 -12.47 19.17 5.50
CA ASP A 192 -12.12 20.32 6.35
C ASP A 192 -11.67 21.55 5.53
N GLN A 193 -11.65 21.40 4.20
CA GLN A 193 -11.25 22.42 3.22
C GLN A 193 -12.45 23.11 2.59
#